data_b49ea2d94a9aaef49069f429a2fb68bb
#
_entry.id   b49ea2d94a9aaef49069f429a2fb68bb
#
_cell.length_a   1.000
_cell.length_b   1.000
_cell.length_c   1.000
_cell.angle_alpha   90.00
_cell.angle_beta   90.00
_cell.angle_gamma   90.00
#
_symmetry.space_group_name_H-M   'P 1'
#
loop_
_entity.id
_entity.type
_entity.pdbx_description
1 polymer ?
#
loop_
_entity_poly.entity_id
_entity_poly.type
_entity_poly.pdbx_seq_one_letter_code
_entity_poly.pdbx_strand_id
1 'polypeptide(L)'
;MGKVITEFTISLDGFIAGPNDEVDRIFGWYSSGDTDFPVEGSQMVFRLSRASAELLRESWGKLGALVTGRRDFDVSDAWGGTSPLGVPIFIVTHSISEEWAKEGSPFTFVTDGIESALTQAKANAGDKDVGISGTQITQQFLRAGLIDEIRLHLVPVLLGSGIRLFDHLQDENIALEKILVVDAPDVTHLRYRVKRQSS
;
A
#
# COMPACT_ATOMS: atom_id res chain seq x y z
N MET A 1 -3.20 -19.60 2.43
CA MET A 1 -3.21 -18.47 3.37
C MET A 1 -2.51 -17.31 2.68
N GLY A 2 -3.20 -16.16 2.54
CA GLY A 2 -2.68 -14.97 1.88
C GLY A 2 -1.48 -14.36 2.59
N LYS A 3 -0.72 -13.57 1.86
CA LYS A 3 0.45 -12.83 2.38
C LYS A 3 0.01 -11.48 2.97
N VAL A 4 0.83 -10.95 3.86
CA VAL A 4 0.78 -9.55 4.30
C VAL A 4 1.78 -8.78 3.46
N ILE A 5 1.29 -7.86 2.65
CA ILE A 5 2.09 -7.13 1.67
C ILE A 5 2.02 -5.63 1.91
N THR A 6 3.06 -4.92 1.53
CA THR A 6 3.01 -3.47 1.37
C THR A 6 3.44 -3.11 -0.05
N GLU A 7 2.72 -2.18 -0.69
CA GLU A 7 2.93 -1.82 -2.10
C GLU A 7 2.88 -0.29 -2.25
N PHE A 8 3.97 0.30 -2.76
CA PHE A 8 4.08 1.76 -2.89
C PHE A 8 4.79 2.16 -4.18
N THR A 9 4.35 3.27 -4.77
CA THR A 9 5.20 4.04 -5.67
C THR A 9 6.19 4.86 -4.84
N ILE A 10 7.46 4.87 -5.26
CA ILE A 10 8.56 5.48 -4.49
C ILE A 10 9.54 6.17 -5.43
N SER A 11 10.00 7.36 -5.03
CA SER A 11 11.09 8.07 -5.71
C SER A 11 12.43 7.38 -5.49
N LEU A 12 13.42 7.67 -6.34
CA LEU A 12 14.77 7.09 -6.23
C LEU A 12 15.45 7.43 -4.89
N ASP A 13 15.10 8.55 -4.28
CA ASP A 13 15.62 8.99 -2.97
C ASP A 13 14.72 8.60 -1.78
N GLY A 14 13.72 7.72 -2.01
CA GLY A 14 13.00 7.00 -0.95
C GLY A 14 11.74 7.69 -0.41
N PHE A 15 11.16 8.64 -1.14
CA PHE A 15 9.93 9.33 -0.75
C PHE A 15 8.71 8.77 -1.49
N ILE A 16 7.57 8.72 -0.82
CA ILE A 16 6.27 8.31 -1.38
C ILE A 16 5.32 9.49 -1.62
N ALA A 17 5.66 10.66 -1.11
CA ALA A 17 4.96 11.91 -1.33
C ALA A 17 5.90 13.08 -1.06
N GLY A 18 5.55 14.26 -1.57
CA GLY A 18 6.16 15.52 -1.19
C GLY A 18 5.85 15.95 0.25
N PRO A 19 6.38 17.10 0.70
CA PRO A 19 6.22 17.55 2.09
C PRO A 19 4.78 17.93 2.48
N ASN A 20 3.90 18.24 1.51
CA ASN A 20 2.48 18.53 1.73
C ASN A 20 1.59 17.43 1.11
N ASP A 21 2.05 16.18 1.15
CA ASP A 21 1.37 15.00 0.61
C ASP A 21 1.19 15.02 -0.94
N GLU A 22 1.96 15.82 -1.69
CA GLU A 22 1.89 15.85 -3.16
C GLU A 22 2.43 14.54 -3.75
N VAL A 23 1.67 13.93 -4.65
CA VAL A 23 2.00 12.66 -5.28
C VAL A 23 2.15 12.72 -6.81
N ASP A 24 1.84 13.84 -7.44
CA ASP A 24 1.78 13.99 -8.89
C ASP A 24 3.05 13.56 -9.60
N ARG A 25 4.22 13.87 -9.01
CA ARG A 25 5.52 13.54 -9.60
C ARG A 25 5.82 12.04 -9.57
N ILE A 26 5.32 11.32 -8.57
CA ILE A 26 5.59 9.89 -8.45
C ILE A 26 4.53 9.03 -9.13
N PHE A 27 3.32 9.55 -9.35
CA PHE A 27 2.23 8.82 -10.00
C PHE A 27 2.15 9.04 -11.52
N GLY A 28 3.09 9.77 -12.12
CA GLY A 28 3.11 10.04 -13.57
C GLY A 28 3.05 8.77 -14.43
N TRP A 29 3.64 7.65 -13.98
CA TRP A 29 3.63 6.38 -14.70
C TRP A 29 2.24 5.74 -14.83
N TYR A 30 1.26 6.15 -14.02
CA TYR A 30 -0.14 5.73 -14.17
C TYR A 30 -0.81 6.29 -15.43
N SER A 31 -0.18 7.24 -16.12
CA SER A 31 -0.70 7.85 -17.35
C SER A 31 0.29 7.81 -18.52
N SER A 32 1.43 7.12 -18.39
CA SER A 32 2.49 7.12 -19.40
C SER A 32 2.42 5.97 -20.42
N GLY A 33 1.47 5.05 -20.29
CA GLY A 33 1.36 3.89 -21.18
C GLY A 33 0.23 3.99 -22.21
N ASP A 34 0.00 2.87 -22.89
CA ASP A 34 -0.98 2.70 -23.96
C ASP A 34 -2.10 1.68 -23.62
N THR A 35 -2.01 1.03 -22.47
CA THR A 35 -2.96 0.01 -22.03
C THR A 35 -3.91 0.59 -21.00
N ASP A 36 -5.19 0.63 -21.31
CA ASP A 36 -6.22 1.04 -20.36
C ASP A 36 -6.33 0.04 -19.21
N PHE A 37 -6.29 0.56 -17.99
CA PHE A 37 -6.37 -0.21 -16.77
C PHE A 37 -7.46 0.40 -15.86
N PRO A 38 -8.70 -0.11 -15.94
CA PRO A 38 -9.76 0.31 -15.03
C PRO A 38 -9.46 -0.15 -13.61
N VAL A 39 -9.59 0.77 -12.65
CA VAL A 39 -9.36 0.49 -11.22
C VAL A 39 -10.67 0.00 -10.61
N GLU A 40 -10.66 -1.25 -10.14
CA GLU A 40 -11.82 -1.87 -9.52
C GLU A 40 -12.27 -1.07 -8.28
N GLY A 41 -13.56 -0.86 -8.12
CA GLY A 41 -14.13 -0.06 -7.01
C GLY A 41 -14.10 1.45 -7.23
N SER A 42 -13.56 1.94 -8.35
CA SER A 42 -13.52 3.37 -8.69
C SER A 42 -13.92 3.63 -10.15
N GLN A 43 -14.10 4.91 -10.51
CA GLN A 43 -14.28 5.32 -11.91
C GLN A 43 -12.96 5.68 -12.60
N MET A 44 -11.83 5.46 -11.94
CA MET A 44 -10.52 5.79 -12.48
C MET A 44 -10.09 4.75 -13.53
N VAL A 45 -9.48 5.25 -14.61
CA VAL A 45 -8.83 4.42 -15.62
C VAL A 45 -7.39 4.92 -15.76
N PHE A 46 -6.43 4.07 -15.43
CA PHE A 46 -5.02 4.36 -15.67
C PHE A 46 -4.65 4.01 -17.10
N ARG A 47 -3.59 4.62 -17.61
CA ARG A 47 -2.97 4.28 -18.88
C ARG A 47 -1.56 3.79 -18.62
N LEU A 48 -1.42 2.49 -18.51
CA LEU A 48 -0.18 1.83 -18.10
C LEU A 48 0.56 1.24 -19.30
N SER A 49 1.85 0.96 -19.14
CA SER A 49 2.52 0.01 -20.01
C SER A 49 1.88 -1.37 -19.84
N ARG A 50 1.95 -2.21 -20.87
CA ARG A 50 1.42 -3.58 -20.80
C ARG A 50 2.02 -4.37 -19.62
N ALA A 51 3.35 -4.25 -19.42
CA ALA A 51 4.04 -4.94 -18.34
C ALA A 51 3.54 -4.49 -16.94
N SER A 52 3.35 -3.18 -16.74
CA SER A 52 2.79 -2.63 -15.52
C SER A 52 1.34 -3.07 -15.30
N ALA A 53 0.53 -3.07 -16.36
CA ALA A 53 -0.88 -3.49 -16.28
C ALA A 53 -1.02 -4.97 -15.91
N GLU A 54 -0.20 -5.85 -16.49
CA GLU A 54 -0.18 -7.28 -16.16
C GLU A 54 0.23 -7.50 -14.70
N LEU A 55 1.27 -6.79 -14.23
CA LEU A 55 1.76 -6.87 -12.85
C LEU A 55 0.70 -6.40 -11.84
N LEU A 56 0.06 -5.25 -12.07
CA LEU A 56 -0.96 -4.72 -11.17
C LEU A 56 -2.22 -5.58 -11.16
N ARG A 57 -2.66 -6.14 -12.30
CA ARG A 57 -3.78 -7.09 -12.32
C ARG A 57 -3.50 -8.31 -11.45
N GLU A 58 -2.28 -8.85 -11.53
CA GLU A 58 -1.88 -9.98 -10.69
C GLU A 58 -1.87 -9.58 -9.21
N SER A 59 -1.29 -8.43 -8.89
CA SER A 59 -1.12 -7.95 -7.52
C SER A 59 -2.47 -7.63 -6.86
N TRP A 60 -3.23 -6.74 -7.47
CA TRP A 60 -4.49 -6.25 -6.92
C TRP A 60 -5.62 -7.28 -6.96
N GLY A 61 -5.63 -8.15 -7.97
CA GLY A 61 -6.60 -9.26 -8.04
C GLY A 61 -6.48 -10.29 -6.91
N LYS A 62 -5.30 -10.35 -6.26
CA LYS A 62 -5.06 -11.21 -5.09
C LYS A 62 -5.39 -10.53 -3.77
N LEU A 63 -5.68 -9.23 -3.77
CA LEU A 63 -5.96 -8.48 -2.55
C LEU A 63 -7.36 -8.82 -2.02
N GLY A 64 -7.49 -9.03 -0.73
CA GLY A 64 -8.75 -9.35 -0.07
C GLY A 64 -9.14 -8.35 1.03
N ALA A 65 -8.19 -7.59 1.56
CA ALA A 65 -8.41 -6.53 2.52
C ALA A 65 -7.23 -5.54 2.53
N LEU A 66 -7.47 -4.32 3.01
CA LEU A 66 -6.44 -3.32 3.29
C LEU A 66 -6.43 -2.98 4.78
N VAL A 67 -5.23 -2.74 5.32
CA VAL A 67 -5.04 -2.10 6.63
C VAL A 67 -4.29 -0.80 6.41
N THR A 68 -4.81 0.29 6.94
CA THR A 68 -4.18 1.60 6.83
C THR A 68 -4.22 2.38 8.16
N GLY A 69 -3.54 3.53 8.20
CA GLY A 69 -3.57 4.43 9.34
C GLY A 69 -4.55 5.59 9.15
N ARG A 70 -4.91 6.22 10.27
CA ARG A 70 -5.82 7.37 10.29
C ARG A 70 -5.35 8.50 9.37
N ARG A 71 -4.05 8.83 9.35
CA ARG A 71 -3.52 9.90 8.50
C ARG A 71 -3.75 9.62 7.01
N ASP A 72 -3.47 8.41 6.56
CA ASP A 72 -3.66 8.01 5.17
C ASP A 72 -5.14 8.10 4.77
N PHE A 73 -6.03 7.66 5.65
CA PHE A 73 -7.47 7.80 5.51
C PHE A 73 -7.93 9.26 5.38
N ASP A 74 -7.42 10.15 6.26
CA ASP A 74 -7.80 11.56 6.27
C ASP A 74 -7.26 12.32 5.04
N VAL A 75 -5.99 12.09 4.67
CA VAL A 75 -5.36 12.72 3.49
C VAL A 75 -6.03 12.29 2.19
N SER A 76 -6.51 11.05 2.14
CA SER A 76 -7.24 10.51 0.97
C SER A 76 -8.72 10.91 0.95
N ASP A 77 -9.18 11.76 1.86
CA ASP A 77 -10.60 12.16 2.01
C ASP A 77 -11.53 10.94 2.03
N ALA A 78 -11.14 9.91 2.80
CA ALA A 78 -11.83 8.62 2.87
C ALA A 78 -12.12 8.01 1.48
N TRP A 79 -11.33 8.32 0.46
CA TRP A 79 -11.54 7.95 -0.95
C TRP A 79 -12.97 8.22 -1.45
N GLY A 80 -13.57 9.33 -0.98
CA GLY A 80 -14.94 9.69 -1.31
C GLY A 80 -15.99 8.72 -0.77
N GLY A 81 -15.68 7.99 0.31
CA GLY A 81 -16.59 7.03 0.95
C GLY A 81 -16.60 5.64 0.30
N THR A 82 -15.68 5.36 -0.62
CA THR A 82 -15.60 4.05 -1.31
C THR A 82 -14.23 3.44 -1.15
N SER A 83 -14.13 2.12 -1.24
CA SER A 83 -12.82 1.46 -1.27
C SER A 83 -12.18 1.59 -2.66
N PRO A 84 -10.97 2.14 -2.79
CA PRO A 84 -10.33 2.38 -4.08
C PRO A 84 -9.97 1.08 -4.84
N LEU A 85 -9.93 -0.06 -4.18
CA LEU A 85 -9.64 -1.37 -4.77
C LEU A 85 -10.77 -2.38 -4.55
N GLY A 86 -11.96 -1.92 -4.16
CA GLY A 86 -13.14 -2.77 -3.98
C GLY A 86 -13.04 -3.78 -2.83
N VAL A 87 -12.09 -3.62 -1.90
CA VAL A 87 -11.89 -4.51 -0.75
C VAL A 87 -12.15 -3.79 0.58
N PRO A 88 -12.54 -4.48 1.66
CA PRO A 88 -12.68 -3.88 2.99
C PRO A 88 -11.40 -3.21 3.47
N ILE A 89 -11.53 -2.06 4.14
CA ILE A 89 -10.41 -1.29 4.69
C ILE A 89 -10.52 -1.20 6.22
N PHE A 90 -9.45 -1.60 6.90
CA PHE A 90 -9.30 -1.54 8.35
C PHE A 90 -8.40 -0.35 8.71
N ILE A 91 -8.95 0.64 9.40
CA ILE A 91 -8.25 1.89 9.76
C ILE A 91 -7.77 1.81 11.21
N VAL A 92 -6.46 1.69 11.40
CA VAL A 92 -5.84 1.75 12.73
C VAL A 92 -5.84 3.21 13.22
N THR A 93 -6.49 3.45 14.34
CA THR A 93 -6.72 4.80 14.85
C THR A 93 -6.90 4.80 16.37
N HIS A 94 -6.82 5.96 16.99
CA HIS A 94 -7.18 6.15 18.42
C HIS A 94 -8.62 6.59 18.62
N SER A 95 -9.34 6.95 17.54
CA SER A 95 -10.72 7.43 17.60
C SER A 95 -11.53 7.00 16.39
N ILE A 96 -12.76 6.61 16.62
CA ILE A 96 -13.72 6.22 15.57
C ILE A 96 -14.28 7.48 14.92
N SER A 97 -14.38 7.48 13.59
CA SER A 97 -15.10 8.52 12.87
C SER A 97 -16.56 8.09 12.72
N GLU A 98 -17.47 8.76 13.47
CA GLU A 98 -18.91 8.46 13.42
C GLU A 98 -19.51 8.67 12.02
N GLU A 99 -18.93 9.59 11.26
CA GLU A 99 -19.35 9.85 9.87
C GLU A 99 -19.20 8.64 8.98
N TRP A 100 -18.11 7.91 9.13
CA TRP A 100 -17.73 6.80 8.28
C TRP A 100 -17.95 5.41 8.88
N ALA A 101 -18.20 5.32 10.20
CA ALA A 101 -18.48 4.07 10.92
C ALA A 101 -19.97 3.70 10.83
N LYS A 102 -20.48 3.56 9.61
CA LYS A 102 -21.90 3.26 9.36
C LYS A 102 -22.08 1.85 8.85
N GLU A 103 -23.25 1.26 9.03
CA GLU A 103 -23.61 -0.02 8.46
C GLU A 103 -23.49 0.03 6.92
N GLY A 104 -22.83 -0.99 6.34
CA GLY A 104 -22.54 -1.05 4.90
C GLY A 104 -21.34 -0.23 4.45
N SER A 105 -20.65 0.48 5.36
CA SER A 105 -19.39 1.16 5.06
C SER A 105 -18.29 0.15 4.72
N PRO A 106 -17.41 0.43 3.75
CA PRO A 106 -16.23 -0.41 3.50
C PRO A 106 -15.14 -0.24 4.56
N PHE A 107 -15.34 0.67 5.54
CA PHE A 107 -14.36 1.06 6.54
C PHE A 107 -14.67 0.44 7.89
N THR A 108 -13.66 -0.18 8.51
CA THR A 108 -13.69 -0.67 9.89
C THR A 108 -12.61 0.06 10.70
N PHE A 109 -13.01 0.82 11.71
CA PHE A 109 -12.08 1.52 12.59
C PHE A 109 -11.63 0.60 13.72
N VAL A 110 -10.30 0.43 13.87
CA VAL A 110 -9.68 -0.47 14.84
C VAL A 110 -8.85 0.35 15.82
N THR A 111 -9.21 0.30 17.10
CA THR A 111 -8.62 1.14 18.15
C THR A 111 -7.67 0.40 19.09
N ASP A 112 -7.54 -0.90 18.94
CA ASP A 112 -6.77 -1.80 19.79
C ASP A 112 -5.47 -2.33 19.13
N GLY A 113 -5.00 -1.63 18.08
CA GLY A 113 -3.66 -1.80 17.55
C GLY A 113 -3.58 -2.59 16.25
N ILE A 114 -2.34 -2.72 15.75
CA ILE A 114 -2.06 -3.30 14.42
C ILE A 114 -2.33 -4.80 14.36
N GLU A 115 -2.11 -5.54 15.43
CA GLU A 115 -2.33 -6.99 15.50
C GLU A 115 -3.82 -7.32 15.39
N SER A 116 -4.66 -6.55 16.07
CA SER A 116 -6.11 -6.69 15.96
C SER A 116 -6.61 -6.37 14.57
N ALA A 117 -6.13 -5.26 13.98
CA ALA A 117 -6.46 -4.87 12.62
C ALA A 117 -6.06 -5.96 11.61
N LEU A 118 -4.85 -6.53 11.75
CA LEU A 118 -4.40 -7.62 10.90
C LEU A 118 -5.25 -8.87 11.05
N THR A 119 -5.64 -9.22 12.27
CA THR A 119 -6.48 -10.39 12.54
C THR A 119 -7.84 -10.27 11.86
N GLN A 120 -8.48 -9.10 11.99
CA GLN A 120 -9.76 -8.81 11.36
C GLN A 120 -9.64 -8.78 9.83
N ALA A 121 -8.58 -8.13 9.30
CA ALA A 121 -8.32 -8.08 7.86
C ALA A 121 -8.10 -9.48 7.26
N LYS A 122 -7.32 -10.34 7.91
CA LYS A 122 -7.10 -11.73 7.49
C LYS A 122 -8.39 -12.55 7.51
N ALA A 123 -9.23 -12.38 8.51
CA ALA A 123 -10.53 -13.06 8.59
C ALA A 123 -11.44 -12.68 7.40
N ASN A 124 -11.40 -11.41 6.97
CA ASN A 124 -12.16 -10.95 5.80
C ASN A 124 -11.51 -11.36 4.47
N ALA A 125 -10.19 -11.32 4.38
CA ALA A 125 -9.46 -11.64 3.15
C ALA A 125 -9.51 -13.15 2.80
N GLY A 126 -9.72 -14.04 3.77
CA GLY A 126 -9.68 -15.48 3.58
C GLY A 126 -8.30 -15.95 3.10
N ASP A 127 -8.22 -16.53 1.91
CA ASP A 127 -6.95 -16.98 1.31
C ASP A 127 -6.25 -15.90 0.47
N LYS A 128 -6.86 -14.72 0.32
CA LYS A 128 -6.27 -13.59 -0.40
C LYS A 128 -5.28 -12.81 0.46
N ASP A 129 -4.48 -11.96 -0.19
CA ASP A 129 -3.48 -11.12 0.45
C ASP A 129 -4.12 -9.97 1.25
N VAL A 130 -3.45 -9.54 2.32
CA VAL A 130 -3.77 -8.32 3.06
C VAL A 130 -2.75 -7.24 2.71
N GLY A 131 -3.21 -6.14 2.15
CA GLY A 131 -2.39 -4.96 1.85
C GLY A 131 -2.22 -4.07 3.07
N ILE A 132 -1.01 -3.56 3.27
CA ILE A 132 -0.70 -2.56 4.30
C ILE A 132 -0.38 -1.25 3.60
N SER A 133 -1.14 -0.20 3.88
CA SER A 133 -1.01 1.14 3.33
C SER A 133 -0.72 2.17 4.42
N GLY A 134 -0.24 3.37 4.01
CA GLY A 134 0.17 4.42 4.94
C GLY A 134 1.52 4.16 5.59
N THR A 135 2.38 5.19 5.58
CA THR A 135 3.79 5.08 5.98
C THR A 135 3.97 4.60 7.41
N GLN A 136 3.28 5.26 8.35
CA GLN A 136 3.42 4.95 9.78
C GLN A 136 2.97 3.54 10.14
N ILE A 137 1.90 3.07 9.50
CA ILE A 137 1.40 1.71 9.71
C ILE A 137 2.36 0.70 9.10
N THR A 138 2.84 0.94 7.88
CA THR A 138 3.86 0.08 7.25
C THR A 138 5.11 -0.05 8.12
N GLN A 139 5.60 1.04 8.69
CA GLN A 139 6.76 1.03 9.58
C GLN A 139 6.49 0.25 10.89
N GLN A 140 5.29 0.37 11.47
CA GLN A 140 4.90 -0.43 12.64
C GLN A 140 4.85 -1.93 12.32
N PHE A 141 4.24 -2.29 11.18
CA PHE A 141 4.16 -3.68 10.72
C PHE A 141 5.54 -4.26 10.40
N LEU A 142 6.45 -3.47 9.83
CA LEU A 142 7.84 -3.88 9.58
C LEU A 142 8.58 -4.17 10.88
N ARG A 143 8.50 -3.27 11.86
CA ARG A 143 9.11 -3.47 13.19
C ARG A 143 8.55 -4.68 13.93
N ALA A 144 7.26 -4.95 13.77
CA ALA A 144 6.60 -6.11 14.36
C ALA A 144 6.87 -7.43 13.60
N GLY A 145 7.61 -7.39 12.48
CA GLY A 145 7.88 -8.57 11.64
C GLY A 145 6.64 -9.18 11.00
N LEU A 146 5.61 -8.37 10.76
CA LEU A 146 4.30 -8.80 10.25
C LEU A 146 4.15 -8.72 8.73
N ILE A 147 5.12 -8.16 8.00
CA ILE A 147 5.10 -8.06 6.53
C ILE A 147 5.85 -9.24 5.91
N ASP A 148 5.23 -9.90 4.95
CA ASP A 148 5.82 -11.00 4.17
C ASP A 148 6.51 -10.50 2.88
N GLU A 149 5.93 -9.47 2.22
CA GLU A 149 6.46 -8.92 0.96
C GLU A 149 6.40 -7.39 0.93
N ILE A 150 7.46 -6.79 0.37
CA ILE A 150 7.52 -5.37 0.01
C ILE A 150 7.51 -5.29 -1.52
N ARG A 151 6.58 -4.52 -2.08
CA ARG A 151 6.44 -4.23 -3.50
C ARG A 151 6.66 -2.74 -3.74
N LEU A 152 7.60 -2.41 -4.60
CA LEU A 152 7.95 -1.02 -4.90
C LEU A 152 7.82 -0.76 -6.39
N HIS A 153 7.20 0.36 -6.72
CA HIS A 153 7.20 0.93 -8.06
C HIS A 153 8.14 2.12 -8.04
N LEU A 154 9.42 1.84 -8.34
CA LEU A 154 10.50 2.82 -8.28
C LEU A 154 10.45 3.70 -9.53
N VAL A 155 10.19 4.99 -9.33
CA VAL A 155 10.16 5.97 -10.41
C VAL A 155 11.47 6.75 -10.52
N PRO A 156 11.90 7.16 -11.73
CA PRO A 156 13.16 7.86 -11.96
C PRO A 156 13.07 9.36 -11.59
N VAL A 157 12.66 9.64 -10.35
CA VAL A 157 12.44 10.99 -9.82
C VAL A 157 13.19 11.14 -8.50
N LEU A 158 13.78 12.30 -8.27
CA LEU A 158 14.29 12.75 -6.97
C LEU A 158 13.34 13.82 -6.43
N LEU A 159 12.78 13.62 -5.25
CA LEU A 159 11.93 14.61 -4.58
C LEU A 159 12.72 15.55 -3.69
N GLY A 160 13.82 15.10 -3.10
CA GLY A 160 14.68 15.86 -2.21
C GLY A 160 14.13 16.07 -0.81
N SER A 161 12.81 16.11 -0.65
CA SER A 161 12.12 16.22 0.63
C SER A 161 10.72 15.61 0.53
N GLY A 162 10.11 15.25 1.67
CA GLY A 162 8.78 14.66 1.70
C GLY A 162 8.62 13.54 2.71
N ILE A 163 7.69 12.63 2.45
CA ILE A 163 7.34 11.51 3.32
C ILE A 163 8.16 10.29 2.91
N ARG A 164 9.08 9.86 3.78
CA ARG A 164 9.91 8.67 3.57
C ARG A 164 9.15 7.40 3.93
N LEU A 165 9.22 6.40 3.05
CA LEU A 165 8.62 5.10 3.32
C LEU A 165 9.37 4.37 4.44
N PHE A 166 10.69 4.26 4.32
CA PHE A 166 11.55 3.54 5.25
C PHE A 166 12.26 4.51 6.19
N ASP A 167 11.51 5.03 7.15
CA ASP A 167 12.00 5.86 8.23
C ASP A 167 11.58 5.25 9.57
N HIS A 168 12.18 5.71 10.67
CA HIS A 168 11.82 5.27 12.03
C HIS A 168 11.85 3.74 12.25
N LEU A 169 12.64 3.02 11.45
CA LEU A 169 12.84 1.57 11.62
C LEU A 169 13.80 1.24 12.75
N GLN A 170 14.33 2.28 13.42
CA GLN A 170 15.34 2.15 14.49
C GLN A 170 16.58 1.38 13.98
N ASP A 171 17.20 0.57 14.84
CA ASP A 171 18.36 -0.26 14.48
C ASP A 171 17.96 -1.61 13.87
N GLU A 172 16.70 -1.76 13.42
CA GLU A 172 16.20 -2.99 12.83
C GLU A 172 16.84 -3.25 11.46
N ASN A 173 17.70 -4.26 11.43
CA ASN A 173 18.31 -4.73 10.19
C ASN A 173 17.39 -5.74 9.50
N ILE A 174 16.43 -5.25 8.72
CA ILE A 174 15.45 -6.08 8.02
C ILE A 174 16.07 -6.60 6.73
N ALA A 175 16.43 -7.87 6.70
CA ALA A 175 16.99 -8.51 5.53
C ALA A 175 15.91 -8.81 4.47
N LEU A 176 16.21 -8.49 3.21
CA LEU A 176 15.31 -8.68 2.08
C LEU A 176 15.89 -9.65 1.06
N GLU A 177 15.03 -10.44 0.45
CA GLU A 177 15.35 -11.26 -0.71
C GLU A 177 14.63 -10.71 -1.93
N LYS A 178 15.36 -10.30 -2.96
CA LYS A 178 14.77 -9.85 -4.21
C LYS A 178 14.18 -11.04 -4.97
N ILE A 179 12.87 -10.99 -5.25
CA ILE A 179 12.13 -12.08 -5.89
C ILE A 179 11.59 -11.71 -7.28
N LEU A 180 11.48 -10.42 -7.60
CA LEU A 180 11.01 -9.97 -8.92
C LEU A 180 11.60 -8.60 -9.26
N VAL A 181 11.96 -8.41 -10.53
CA VAL A 181 12.21 -7.11 -11.16
C VAL A 181 11.48 -7.10 -12.49
N VAL A 182 10.68 -6.07 -12.74
CA VAL A 182 10.06 -5.81 -14.04
C VAL A 182 10.41 -4.39 -14.43
N ASP A 183 11.12 -4.25 -15.53
CA ASP A 183 11.43 -2.96 -16.13
C ASP A 183 10.28 -2.53 -17.04
N ALA A 184 9.84 -1.29 -16.87
CA ALA A 184 8.78 -0.70 -17.67
C ALA A 184 9.10 0.79 -17.91
N PRO A 185 8.54 1.42 -18.96
CA PRO A 185 8.69 2.85 -19.16
C PRO A 185 8.31 3.64 -17.90
N ASP A 186 9.17 4.56 -17.49
CA ASP A 186 8.99 5.48 -16.35
C ASP A 186 8.86 4.84 -14.96
N VAL A 187 9.01 3.50 -14.85
CA VAL A 187 8.93 2.80 -13.56
C VAL A 187 9.65 1.45 -13.60
N THR A 188 10.37 1.12 -12.53
CA THR A 188 10.89 -0.24 -12.30
C THR A 188 10.14 -0.87 -11.13
N HIS A 189 9.47 -1.98 -11.40
CA HIS A 189 8.75 -2.72 -10.36
C HIS A 189 9.69 -3.70 -9.67
N LEU A 190 9.75 -3.61 -8.35
CA LEU A 190 10.59 -4.43 -7.49
C LEU A 190 9.72 -5.17 -6.48
N ARG A 191 9.99 -6.45 -6.26
CA ARG A 191 9.32 -7.24 -5.25
C ARG A 191 10.36 -7.93 -4.38
N TYR A 192 10.21 -7.76 -3.07
CA TYR A 192 11.10 -8.33 -2.07
C TYR A 192 10.32 -9.17 -1.08
N ARG A 193 10.85 -10.33 -0.72
CA ARG A 193 10.42 -11.10 0.45
C ARG A 193 11.14 -10.57 1.67
N VAL A 194 10.42 -10.34 2.75
CA VAL A 194 11.02 -10.02 4.05
C VAL A 194 11.52 -11.32 4.68
N LYS A 195 12.82 -11.38 4.99
CA LYS A 195 13.40 -12.53 5.67
C LYS A 195 13.08 -12.45 7.16
N ARG A 196 12.44 -13.48 7.70
CA ARG A 196 12.27 -13.59 9.14
C ARG A 196 13.64 -13.79 9.78
N GLN A 197 13.94 -13.03 10.83
CA GLN A 197 15.12 -13.25 11.61
C GLN A 197 15.00 -14.65 12.24
N SER A 198 15.98 -15.50 11.99
CA SER A 198 16.11 -16.77 12.73
C SER A 198 16.46 -16.43 14.17
N SER A 199 15.60 -16.78 15.09
CA SER A 199 15.83 -16.65 16.54
C SER A 199 17.00 -17.50 16.96
#